data_8a92c936672957c7c727db248bdf451c
#
_entry.id   8a92c936672957c7c727db248bdf451c
#
_cell.length_a   1.000
_cell.length_b   1.000
_cell.length_c   1.000
_cell.angle_alpha   90.00
_cell.angle_beta   90.00
_cell.angle_gamma   90.00
#
_symmetry.space_group_name_H-M   'P 1'
#
loop_
_entity.id
_entity.type
_entity.pdbx_description
1 polymer ?
#
loop_
_entity_poly.entity_id
_entity_poly.type
_entity_poly.pdbx_seq_one_letter_code
_entity_poly.pdbx_strand_id
1 'polypeptide(L)'
;MVLTTDKYIAARQAVNRGLRTGTPAVELLVRSGYADLPLHWGSAPRWLFDRMTKLGRAIVEIVVREYGPDEVLRRVSDPVWFQSLGCVLGFDWHSSGVTTTVCGALKEGIKGLEPELGLYICGGKGDASRKTPAEIAGFSERFGTDADSLARASRLVAKVDSAGLQDGFQVYHHVFFGTRDNKWAVVQQGMNTDSGWARRYHWLSLALEDFVCEPHSGIASDGKVEPLNMVAREAADSRQAVTRLSAERPETVCRELERVKRLALPPRHPVLRADISGPYLYKTLLRTYELVPQDFSSLLLVPGVGPKTVRALALIAEVTHGAAPSFRDPATYSFALGGKDGYPYPVNRQDYDRATGILEQGIRESKLGNKEKLDAFRRLERFYGRKDEPQMNTDGH
;
A
#
# COMPACT_ATOMS: atom_id res chain seq x y z
N MET A 1 6.52 -23.11 13.62
CA MET A 1 5.65 -23.77 14.61
C MET A 1 4.31 -24.03 13.94
N VAL A 2 4.06 -25.28 13.55
CA VAL A 2 2.87 -25.68 12.78
C VAL A 2 1.68 -25.69 13.72
N LEU A 3 0.66 -24.90 13.44
CA LEU A 3 -0.62 -24.98 14.15
C LEU A 3 -1.28 -26.30 13.77
N THR A 4 -1.60 -27.13 14.74
CA THR A 4 -2.31 -28.40 14.53
C THR A 4 -3.73 -28.14 14.02
N THR A 5 -4.28 -29.09 13.25
CA THR A 5 -5.61 -29.06 12.64
C THR A 5 -6.72 -28.66 13.63
N ASP A 6 -6.59 -29.03 14.91
CA ASP A 6 -7.56 -28.72 15.95
C ASP A 6 -7.63 -27.24 16.32
N LYS A 7 -6.50 -26.51 16.28
CA LYS A 7 -6.50 -25.05 16.50
C LYS A 7 -7.14 -24.30 15.32
N TYR A 8 -7.01 -24.83 14.10
CA TYR A 8 -7.66 -24.28 12.91
C TYR A 8 -9.20 -24.47 12.97
N ILE A 9 -9.65 -25.63 13.41
CA ILE A 9 -11.08 -25.92 13.58
C ILE A 9 -11.69 -25.07 14.70
N ALA A 10 -10.97 -24.87 15.80
CA ALA A 10 -11.41 -24.00 16.91
C ALA A 10 -11.53 -22.53 16.50
N ALA A 11 -10.56 -22.00 15.73
CA ALA A 11 -10.62 -20.66 15.18
C ALA A 11 -11.81 -20.48 14.21
N ARG A 12 -12.07 -21.47 13.36
CA ARG A 12 -13.21 -21.47 12.42
C ARG A 12 -14.56 -21.51 13.14
N GLN A 13 -14.66 -22.22 14.27
CA GLN A 13 -15.88 -22.27 15.09
C GLN A 13 -16.11 -20.99 15.88
N ALA A 14 -15.04 -20.24 16.25
CA ALA A 14 -15.12 -18.93 16.87
C ALA A 14 -15.64 -17.87 15.90
N VAL A 15 -15.17 -17.87 14.65
CA VAL A 15 -15.64 -17.00 13.56
C VAL A 15 -17.13 -17.22 13.28
N ASN A 16 -17.57 -18.48 13.20
CA ASN A 16 -18.99 -18.80 12.96
C ASN A 16 -19.92 -18.45 14.14
N ARG A 17 -19.38 -18.36 15.37
CA ARG A 17 -20.15 -17.87 16.54
C ARG A 17 -20.26 -16.35 16.55
N GLY A 18 -19.21 -15.60 16.12
CA GLY A 18 -19.23 -14.13 15.99
C GLY A 18 -20.26 -13.64 14.95
N LEU A 19 -20.50 -14.40 13.88
CA LEU A 19 -21.48 -14.08 12.85
C LEU A 19 -22.95 -14.13 13.32
N ARG A 20 -23.22 -14.71 14.49
CA ARG A 20 -24.58 -14.75 15.07
C ARG A 20 -24.88 -13.59 16.04
N THR A 21 -23.93 -12.75 16.39
CA THR A 21 -24.07 -11.67 17.38
C THR A 21 -23.94 -10.25 16.80
N GLY A 22 -24.08 -10.07 15.50
CA GLY A 22 -24.33 -8.75 14.89
C GLY A 22 -23.17 -7.74 14.92
N THR A 23 -21.98 -8.10 15.37
CA THR A 23 -20.78 -7.26 15.27
C THR A 23 -19.76 -7.95 14.36
N PRO A 24 -19.45 -7.41 13.16
CA PRO A 24 -18.42 -8.02 12.34
C PRO A 24 -17.05 -7.75 12.97
N ALA A 25 -16.50 -8.74 13.67
CA ALA A 25 -15.06 -8.79 13.91
C ALA A 25 -14.40 -8.97 12.54
N VAL A 26 -13.84 -7.89 11.98
CA VAL A 26 -12.98 -7.97 10.80
C VAL A 26 -11.68 -8.58 11.27
N GLU A 27 -11.59 -9.90 11.23
CA GLU A 27 -10.32 -10.60 11.37
C GLU A 27 -9.51 -10.28 10.10
N LEU A 28 -8.53 -9.36 10.24
CA LEU A 28 -7.52 -9.13 9.21
C LEU A 28 -6.73 -10.43 9.03
N LEU A 29 -7.10 -11.23 8.05
CA LEU A 29 -6.30 -12.34 7.58
C LEU A 29 -5.01 -11.77 7.00
N VAL A 30 -3.93 -11.82 7.76
CA VAL A 30 -2.57 -11.51 7.27
C VAL A 30 -2.23 -12.53 6.17
N ARG A 31 -2.29 -12.08 4.93
CA ARG A 31 -1.93 -12.87 3.75
C ARG A 31 -0.50 -12.51 3.36
N SER A 32 0.36 -13.47 3.11
CA SER A 32 1.77 -13.25 2.71
C SER A 32 2.06 -13.88 1.35
N GLY A 33 3.03 -13.31 0.60
CA GLY A 33 3.42 -13.88 -0.68
C GLY A 33 4.19 -12.91 -1.61
N TYR A 34 4.39 -13.27 -2.87
CA TYR A 34 5.16 -12.54 -3.87
C TYR A 34 4.31 -12.09 -5.05
N ALA A 35 4.67 -10.94 -5.65
CA ALA A 35 4.05 -10.44 -6.88
C ALA A 35 5.11 -9.85 -7.79
N ASP A 36 5.13 -10.30 -9.02
CA ASP A 36 5.97 -9.72 -10.05
C ASP A 36 5.35 -8.42 -10.55
N LEU A 37 6.05 -7.30 -10.34
CA LEU A 37 5.68 -5.98 -10.84
C LEU A 37 6.85 -5.39 -11.63
N PRO A 38 7.23 -5.97 -12.79
CA PRO A 38 8.30 -5.43 -13.60
C PRO A 38 7.95 -4.02 -14.07
N LEU A 39 8.95 -3.15 -14.12
CA LEU A 39 8.79 -1.79 -14.63
C LEU A 39 8.61 -1.83 -16.13
N HIS A 40 7.41 -1.45 -16.59
CA HIS A 40 7.11 -1.26 -18.00
C HIS A 40 7.01 0.24 -18.30
N TRP A 41 7.69 0.66 -19.36
CA TRP A 41 7.69 2.04 -19.83
C TRP A 41 6.58 2.22 -20.87
N GLY A 42 5.92 3.37 -20.82
CA GLY A 42 4.86 3.72 -21.75
C GLY A 42 3.56 4.09 -21.05
N SER A 43 2.56 4.45 -21.85
CA SER A 43 1.19 4.73 -21.41
C SER A 43 0.23 3.75 -22.07
N ALA A 44 -0.88 3.42 -21.41
CA ALA A 44 -1.95 2.65 -22.01
C ALA A 44 -2.46 3.38 -23.27
N PRO A 45 -2.75 2.64 -24.36
CA PRO A 45 -3.39 3.24 -25.53
C PRO A 45 -4.69 3.96 -25.13
N ARG A 46 -4.95 5.14 -25.71
CA ARG A 46 -6.11 5.97 -25.37
C ARG A 46 -7.42 5.20 -25.45
N TRP A 47 -7.59 4.41 -26.53
CA TRP A 47 -8.79 3.59 -26.72
C TRP A 47 -9.01 2.56 -25.61
N LEU A 48 -7.93 2.01 -25.02
CA LEU A 48 -7.99 1.09 -23.89
C LEU A 48 -8.34 1.86 -22.61
N PHE A 49 -7.68 2.98 -22.34
CA PHE A 49 -7.94 3.81 -21.17
C PHE A 49 -9.40 4.29 -21.13
N ASP A 50 -9.97 4.71 -22.27
CA ASP A 50 -11.38 5.12 -22.37
C ASP A 50 -12.34 3.97 -22.02
N ARG A 51 -11.99 2.72 -22.37
CA ARG A 51 -12.78 1.54 -22.00
C ARG A 51 -12.61 1.17 -20.53
N MET A 52 -11.39 1.24 -20.00
CA MET A 52 -11.11 1.03 -18.59
C MET A 52 -11.90 2.02 -17.73
N THR A 53 -11.96 3.28 -18.14
CA THR A 53 -12.72 4.34 -17.47
C THR A 53 -14.21 4.02 -17.41
N LYS A 54 -14.81 3.61 -18.52
CA LYS A 54 -16.24 3.25 -18.59
C LYS A 54 -16.58 2.01 -17.75
N LEU A 55 -15.75 0.98 -17.85
CA LEU A 55 -15.99 -0.27 -17.10
C LEU A 55 -15.68 -0.07 -15.61
N GLY A 56 -14.59 0.62 -15.27
CA GLY A 56 -14.24 0.95 -13.90
C GLY A 56 -15.33 1.78 -13.20
N ARG A 57 -15.89 2.78 -13.91
CA ARG A 57 -17.06 3.54 -13.44
C ARG A 57 -18.23 2.62 -13.11
N ALA A 58 -18.65 1.74 -14.04
CA ALA A 58 -19.77 0.86 -13.84
C ALA A 58 -19.58 -0.07 -12.63
N ILE A 59 -18.35 -0.60 -12.43
CA ILE A 59 -18.01 -1.43 -11.28
C ILE A 59 -18.12 -0.62 -9.97
N VAL A 60 -17.59 0.60 -9.92
CA VAL A 60 -17.66 1.46 -8.73
C VAL A 60 -19.11 1.83 -8.42
N GLU A 61 -19.91 2.22 -9.42
CA GLU A 61 -21.34 2.55 -9.25
C GLU A 61 -22.10 1.37 -8.63
N ILE A 62 -21.84 0.15 -9.08
CA ILE A 62 -22.49 -1.05 -8.52
C ILE A 62 -22.05 -1.31 -7.10
N VAL A 63 -20.73 -1.27 -6.84
CA VAL A 63 -20.21 -1.50 -5.48
C VAL A 63 -20.79 -0.49 -4.50
N VAL A 64 -20.85 0.79 -4.89
CA VAL A 64 -21.43 1.84 -4.04
C VAL A 64 -22.93 1.61 -3.84
N ARG A 65 -23.67 1.28 -4.89
CA ARG A 65 -25.12 1.05 -4.81
C ARG A 65 -25.48 -0.14 -3.90
N GLU A 66 -24.76 -1.26 -4.02
CA GLU A 66 -25.07 -2.49 -3.31
C GLU A 66 -24.49 -2.53 -1.88
N TYR A 67 -23.34 -1.90 -1.66
CA TYR A 67 -22.57 -2.05 -0.42
C TYR A 67 -22.12 -0.73 0.22
N GLY A 68 -22.32 0.39 -0.45
CA GLY A 68 -21.87 1.71 -0.01
C GLY A 68 -20.42 2.04 -0.37
N PRO A 69 -20.02 3.32 -0.20
CA PRO A 69 -18.69 3.80 -0.61
C PRO A 69 -17.54 3.19 0.20
N ASP A 70 -17.77 2.80 1.46
CA ASP A 70 -16.76 2.17 2.30
C ASP A 70 -16.27 0.84 1.72
N GLU A 71 -17.12 0.13 1.00
CA GLU A 71 -16.74 -1.12 0.38
C GLU A 71 -15.78 -0.91 -0.79
N VAL A 72 -15.88 0.20 -1.50
CA VAL A 72 -14.86 0.57 -2.49
C VAL A 72 -13.50 0.74 -1.82
N LEU A 73 -13.46 1.39 -0.64
CA LEU A 73 -12.22 1.55 0.13
C LEU A 73 -11.62 0.19 0.52
N ARG A 74 -12.45 -0.74 1.04
CA ARG A 74 -11.99 -2.10 1.41
C ARG A 74 -11.41 -2.83 0.21
N ARG A 75 -12.07 -2.74 -0.94
CA ARG A 75 -11.66 -3.44 -2.16
C ARG A 75 -10.38 -2.89 -2.76
N VAL A 76 -10.25 -1.58 -2.90
CA VAL A 76 -9.00 -0.99 -3.45
C VAL A 76 -7.82 -1.16 -2.51
N SER A 77 -8.07 -1.37 -1.21
CA SER A 77 -7.03 -1.66 -0.21
C SER A 77 -6.66 -3.15 -0.12
N ASP A 78 -7.38 -4.03 -0.79
CA ASP A 78 -7.00 -5.43 -0.97
C ASP A 78 -6.15 -5.59 -2.24
N PRO A 79 -4.86 -5.95 -2.12
CA PRO A 79 -3.98 -6.11 -3.27
C PRO A 79 -4.46 -7.13 -4.30
N VAL A 80 -5.11 -8.21 -3.87
CA VAL A 80 -5.62 -9.27 -4.76
C VAL A 80 -6.80 -8.76 -5.57
N TRP A 81 -7.76 -8.12 -4.90
CA TRP A 81 -8.91 -7.53 -5.60
C TRP A 81 -8.47 -6.43 -6.57
N PHE A 82 -7.57 -5.56 -6.14
CA PHE A 82 -7.04 -4.48 -6.99
C PHE A 82 -6.35 -5.02 -8.25
N GLN A 83 -5.57 -6.09 -8.11
CA GLN A 83 -4.90 -6.73 -9.25
C GLN A 83 -5.92 -7.39 -10.18
N SER A 84 -6.91 -8.09 -9.64
CA SER A 84 -8.00 -8.71 -10.40
C SER A 84 -8.79 -7.67 -11.18
N LEU A 85 -9.11 -6.53 -10.55
CA LEU A 85 -9.75 -5.41 -11.24
C LEU A 85 -8.91 -4.94 -12.44
N GLY A 86 -7.59 -4.79 -12.26
CA GLY A 86 -6.68 -4.43 -13.35
C GLY A 86 -6.79 -5.37 -14.54
N CYS A 87 -6.81 -6.67 -14.30
CA CYS A 87 -6.98 -7.68 -15.35
C CYS A 87 -8.35 -7.61 -16.05
N VAL A 88 -9.43 -7.44 -15.28
CA VAL A 88 -10.79 -7.26 -15.82
C VAL A 88 -10.86 -6.02 -16.70
N LEU A 89 -10.23 -4.94 -16.29
CA LEU A 89 -10.14 -3.70 -17.07
C LEU A 89 -9.28 -3.83 -18.33
N GLY A 90 -8.48 -4.90 -18.46
CA GLY A 90 -7.73 -5.23 -19.68
C GLY A 90 -6.21 -5.05 -19.58
N PHE A 91 -5.67 -4.98 -18.35
CA PHE A 91 -4.23 -4.98 -18.10
C PHE A 91 -3.67 -6.39 -17.89
N ASP A 92 -2.37 -6.56 -18.20
CA ASP A 92 -1.66 -7.79 -17.91
C ASP A 92 -1.49 -7.97 -16.39
N TRP A 93 -1.48 -9.24 -15.95
CA TRP A 93 -1.28 -9.57 -14.54
C TRP A 93 0.09 -9.11 -14.01
N HIS A 94 1.12 -9.21 -14.83
CA HIS A 94 2.50 -8.83 -14.48
C HIS A 94 2.85 -7.48 -15.11
N SER A 95 2.46 -6.37 -14.47
CA SER A 95 2.84 -5.03 -14.90
C SER A 95 2.71 -4.02 -13.79
N SER A 96 3.76 -3.24 -13.54
CA SER A 96 3.69 -2.07 -12.66
C SER A 96 2.73 -0.99 -13.19
N GLY A 97 2.50 -0.97 -14.51
CA GLY A 97 1.58 -0.04 -15.17
C GLY A 97 0.13 -0.19 -14.72
N VAL A 98 -0.27 -1.38 -14.23
CA VAL A 98 -1.63 -1.64 -13.73
C VAL A 98 -2.01 -0.65 -12.62
N THR A 99 -1.14 -0.38 -11.65
CA THR A 99 -1.43 0.50 -10.52
C THR A 99 -1.80 1.91 -10.99
N THR A 100 -0.93 2.51 -11.79
CA THR A 100 -1.11 3.90 -12.23
C THR A 100 -2.31 4.07 -13.16
N THR A 101 -2.53 3.10 -14.05
CA THR A 101 -3.59 3.17 -15.06
C THR A 101 -4.96 2.85 -14.46
N VAL A 102 -5.06 1.85 -13.58
CA VAL A 102 -6.32 1.53 -12.89
C VAL A 102 -6.77 2.70 -12.02
N CYS A 103 -5.88 3.23 -11.17
CA CYS A 103 -6.22 4.40 -10.34
C CYS A 103 -6.64 5.61 -11.19
N GLY A 104 -5.93 5.86 -12.31
CA GLY A 104 -6.29 6.93 -13.25
C GLY A 104 -7.65 6.72 -13.90
N ALA A 105 -7.94 5.49 -14.34
CA ALA A 105 -9.23 5.14 -14.98
C ALA A 105 -10.39 5.25 -13.98
N LEU A 106 -10.20 4.83 -12.73
CA LEU A 106 -11.21 4.99 -11.67
C LEU A 106 -11.46 6.48 -11.37
N LYS A 107 -10.38 7.28 -11.21
CA LYS A 107 -10.49 8.71 -10.95
C LYS A 107 -11.27 9.44 -12.05
N GLU A 108 -10.92 9.18 -13.31
CA GLU A 108 -11.62 9.80 -14.44
C GLU A 108 -13.04 9.25 -14.61
N GLY A 109 -13.26 7.96 -14.28
CA GLY A 109 -14.57 7.30 -14.39
C GLY A 109 -15.64 7.86 -13.47
N ILE A 110 -15.28 8.22 -12.25
CA ILE A 110 -16.24 8.77 -11.26
C ILE A 110 -16.35 10.30 -11.31
N LYS A 111 -15.57 10.96 -12.14
CA LYS A 111 -15.55 12.43 -12.25
C LYS A 111 -16.94 12.99 -12.56
N GLY A 112 -17.37 13.91 -11.71
CA GLY A 112 -18.71 14.51 -11.76
C GLY A 112 -19.80 13.70 -11.04
N LEU A 113 -19.51 12.49 -10.56
CA LEU A 113 -20.42 11.63 -9.79
C LEU A 113 -20.07 11.57 -8.31
N GLU A 114 -19.00 12.25 -7.89
CA GLU A 114 -18.52 12.19 -6.52
C GLU A 114 -19.61 12.49 -5.48
N PRO A 115 -20.51 13.49 -5.69
CA PRO A 115 -21.59 13.76 -4.74
C PRO A 115 -22.60 12.62 -4.63
N GLU A 116 -22.94 11.98 -5.74
CA GLU A 116 -23.89 10.86 -5.78
C GLU A 116 -23.30 9.61 -5.12
N LEU A 117 -22.04 9.34 -5.44
CA LEU A 117 -21.33 8.16 -4.92
C LEU A 117 -20.87 8.34 -3.45
N GLY A 118 -20.79 9.59 -2.95
CA GLY A 118 -20.17 9.86 -1.66
C GLY A 118 -18.71 9.45 -1.58
N LEU A 119 -18.04 9.36 -2.75
CA LEU A 119 -16.67 8.88 -2.94
C LEU A 119 -15.92 9.86 -3.85
N TYR A 120 -14.66 10.14 -3.55
CA TYR A 120 -13.78 10.94 -4.39
C TYR A 120 -12.37 10.32 -4.47
N ILE A 121 -11.63 10.67 -5.51
CA ILE A 121 -10.29 10.12 -5.76
C ILE A 121 -9.34 11.28 -6.08
N CYS A 122 -8.26 11.39 -5.29
CA CYS A 122 -7.24 12.43 -5.37
C CYS A 122 -5.87 11.85 -5.70
N GLY A 123 -4.99 12.65 -6.30
CA GLY A 123 -3.61 12.27 -6.57
C GLY A 123 -3.39 11.63 -7.92
N GLY A 124 -2.30 10.87 -8.04
CA GLY A 124 -1.87 10.25 -9.28
C GLY A 124 -0.36 9.99 -9.34
N LYS A 125 0.20 9.96 -10.56
CA LYS A 125 1.63 9.72 -10.82
C LYS A 125 2.42 11.04 -10.83
N GLY A 126 3.65 11.01 -10.30
CA GLY A 126 4.58 12.14 -10.36
C GLY A 126 4.03 13.41 -9.69
N ASP A 127 3.97 14.51 -10.43
CA ASP A 127 3.50 15.80 -9.88
C ASP A 127 2.03 15.79 -9.44
N ALA A 128 1.19 14.93 -10.01
CA ALA A 128 -0.18 14.74 -9.56
C ALA A 128 -0.24 14.21 -8.12
N SER A 129 0.71 13.36 -7.72
CA SER A 129 0.78 12.84 -6.34
C SER A 129 1.01 13.96 -5.31
N ARG A 130 1.75 15.00 -5.67
CA ARG A 130 2.05 16.14 -4.79
C ARG A 130 0.85 17.07 -4.60
N LYS A 131 -0.11 17.05 -5.53
CA LYS A 131 -1.34 17.85 -5.47
C LYS A 131 -2.43 17.20 -4.60
N THR A 132 -2.24 15.96 -4.16
CA THR A 132 -3.23 15.21 -3.38
C THR A 132 -3.78 15.98 -2.18
N PRO A 133 -2.98 16.64 -1.32
CA PRO A 133 -3.52 17.40 -0.20
C PRO A 133 -4.41 18.59 -0.61
N ALA A 134 -4.09 19.26 -1.72
CA ALA A 134 -4.89 20.36 -2.24
C ALA A 134 -6.21 19.85 -2.88
N GLU A 135 -6.16 18.71 -3.59
CA GLU A 135 -7.37 18.08 -4.12
C GLU A 135 -8.29 17.60 -2.98
N ILE A 136 -7.73 17.03 -1.90
CA ILE A 136 -8.48 16.65 -0.69
C ILE A 136 -9.18 17.87 -0.10
N ALA A 137 -8.50 19.01 0.07
CA ALA A 137 -9.08 20.23 0.60
C ALA A 137 -10.29 20.71 -0.23
N GLY A 138 -10.18 20.70 -1.56
CA GLY A 138 -11.28 21.04 -2.45
C GLY A 138 -12.49 20.10 -2.36
N PHE A 139 -12.28 18.79 -2.17
CA PHE A 139 -13.36 17.85 -1.92
C PHE A 139 -13.92 18.00 -0.50
N SER A 140 -13.08 18.24 0.49
CA SER A 140 -13.51 18.45 1.88
C SER A 140 -14.44 19.65 2.01
N GLU A 141 -14.17 20.75 1.32
CA GLU A 141 -15.06 21.91 1.25
C GLU A 141 -16.45 21.53 0.68
N ARG A 142 -16.48 20.69 -0.36
CA ARG A 142 -17.74 20.25 -1.01
C ARG A 142 -18.52 19.22 -0.19
N PHE A 143 -17.84 18.37 0.58
CA PHE A 143 -18.45 17.28 1.36
C PHE A 143 -18.63 17.61 2.85
N GLY A 144 -18.04 18.69 3.35
CA GLY A 144 -18.04 19.02 4.77
C GLY A 144 -17.16 18.09 5.60
N THR A 145 -16.07 17.55 5.01
CA THR A 145 -15.16 16.65 5.69
C THR A 145 -13.97 17.37 6.32
N ASP A 146 -13.23 16.73 7.23
CA ASP A 146 -12.06 17.28 7.89
C ASP A 146 -10.84 17.32 6.95
N ALA A 147 -10.67 18.44 6.25
CA ALA A 147 -9.58 18.64 5.29
C ALA A 147 -8.19 18.47 5.90
N ASP A 148 -7.97 18.99 7.11
CA ASP A 148 -6.65 18.96 7.76
C ASP A 148 -6.25 17.54 8.19
N SER A 149 -7.18 16.83 8.79
CA SER A 149 -6.97 15.44 9.19
C SER A 149 -6.70 14.54 7.97
N LEU A 150 -7.49 14.66 6.91
CA LEU A 150 -7.34 13.86 5.68
C LEU A 150 -6.06 14.21 4.92
N ALA A 151 -5.73 15.49 4.80
CA ALA A 151 -4.47 15.91 4.17
C ALA A 151 -3.24 15.51 5.01
N ARG A 152 -3.37 15.53 6.36
CA ARG A 152 -2.34 15.00 7.26
C ARG A 152 -2.16 13.51 7.08
N ALA A 153 -3.24 12.73 7.01
CA ALA A 153 -3.21 11.30 6.76
C ALA A 153 -2.52 10.99 5.43
N SER A 154 -2.90 11.64 4.33
CA SER A 154 -2.27 11.48 3.02
C SER A 154 -0.75 11.74 3.07
N ARG A 155 -0.31 12.82 3.74
CA ARG A 155 1.11 13.14 3.89
C ARG A 155 1.85 12.11 4.74
N LEU A 156 1.24 11.65 5.83
CA LEU A 156 1.86 10.69 6.74
C LEU A 156 2.01 9.32 6.09
N VAL A 157 1.00 8.84 5.37
CA VAL A 157 1.08 7.62 4.54
C VAL A 157 2.27 7.70 3.57
N ALA A 158 2.41 8.81 2.83
CA ALA A 158 3.54 9.00 1.92
C ALA A 158 4.89 9.02 2.64
N LYS A 159 4.95 9.60 3.83
CA LYS A 159 6.16 9.65 4.66
C LYS A 159 6.53 8.30 5.25
N VAL A 160 5.57 7.52 5.65
CA VAL A 160 5.80 6.16 6.16
C VAL A 160 6.42 5.30 5.06
N ASP A 161 5.84 5.28 3.86
CA ASP A 161 6.33 4.42 2.75
C ASP A 161 7.62 4.95 2.09
N SER A 162 8.04 6.20 2.38
CA SER A 162 9.28 6.76 1.86
C SER A 162 10.42 6.90 2.87
N ALA A 163 10.09 7.00 4.17
CA ALA A 163 11.08 7.27 5.21
C ALA A 163 10.97 6.34 6.43
N GLY A 164 9.76 5.93 6.81
CA GLY A 164 9.53 4.97 7.89
C GLY A 164 9.85 3.53 7.48
N LEU A 165 9.49 3.16 6.27
CA LEU A 165 9.87 1.91 5.62
C LEU A 165 10.85 2.22 4.47
N GLN A 166 12.11 1.79 4.61
CA GLN A 166 13.14 2.01 3.61
C GLN A 166 13.54 0.68 2.98
N ASP A 167 12.74 0.24 2.05
CA ASP A 167 12.82 -1.05 1.37
C ASP A 167 13.48 -0.97 -0.03
N GLY A 168 14.01 0.21 -0.37
CA GLY A 168 14.69 0.44 -1.65
C GLY A 168 13.76 0.88 -2.78
N PHE A 169 12.46 1.00 -2.55
CA PHE A 169 11.49 1.44 -3.55
C PHE A 169 11.13 2.91 -3.36
N GLN A 170 11.44 3.74 -4.34
CA GLN A 170 11.10 5.17 -4.30
C GLN A 170 9.65 5.39 -4.73
N VAL A 171 8.82 5.90 -3.81
CA VAL A 171 7.41 6.22 -4.08
C VAL A 171 7.31 7.32 -5.14
N TYR A 172 6.55 7.05 -6.21
CA TYR A 172 6.32 7.96 -7.33
C TYR A 172 4.84 8.09 -7.72
N HIS A 173 3.99 7.24 -7.16
CA HIS A 173 2.54 7.22 -7.37
C HIS A 173 1.84 7.20 -6.02
N HIS A 174 0.85 8.09 -5.84
CA HIS A 174 0.05 8.19 -4.63
C HIS A 174 -1.37 8.58 -5.01
N VAL A 175 -2.33 7.71 -4.69
CA VAL A 175 -3.76 7.96 -4.91
C VAL A 175 -4.52 7.72 -3.62
N PHE A 176 -5.31 8.72 -3.27
CA PHE A 176 -6.14 8.77 -2.08
C PHE A 176 -7.61 8.64 -2.50
N PHE A 177 -8.29 7.64 -1.99
CA PHE A 177 -9.72 7.41 -2.10
C PHE A 177 -10.36 7.90 -0.81
N GLY A 178 -11.27 8.85 -0.86
CA GLY A 178 -11.93 9.39 0.32
C GLY A 178 -13.45 9.32 0.20
N THR A 179 -14.12 9.22 1.35
CA THR A 179 -15.59 9.25 1.44
C THR A 179 -16.07 10.48 2.20
N ARG A 180 -17.37 10.77 2.09
CA ARG A 180 -18.02 11.85 2.84
C ARG A 180 -17.98 11.66 4.37
N ASP A 181 -17.67 10.46 4.85
CA ASP A 181 -17.64 10.11 6.27
C ASP A 181 -16.21 10.15 6.85
N ASN A 182 -15.28 10.89 6.22
CA ASN A 182 -13.86 10.99 6.61
C ASN A 182 -13.10 9.66 6.59
N LYS A 183 -13.61 8.64 5.91
CA LYS A 183 -12.93 7.37 5.71
C LYS A 183 -12.13 7.40 4.43
N TRP A 184 -11.02 6.65 4.39
CA TRP A 184 -10.14 6.68 3.25
C TRP A 184 -9.38 5.37 3.05
N ALA A 185 -8.90 5.20 1.84
CA ALA A 185 -7.90 4.21 1.46
C ALA A 185 -6.82 4.90 0.60
N VAL A 186 -5.61 4.35 0.62
CA VAL A 186 -4.52 4.83 -0.24
C VAL A 186 -3.89 3.67 -0.99
N VAL A 187 -3.64 3.89 -2.27
CA VAL A 187 -2.81 3.01 -3.11
C VAL A 187 -1.60 3.80 -3.56
N GLN A 188 -0.42 3.34 -3.14
CA GLN A 188 0.86 3.91 -3.54
C GLN A 188 1.68 2.90 -4.33
N GLN A 189 2.63 3.39 -5.11
CA GLN A 189 3.62 2.56 -5.77
C GLN A 189 5.00 3.21 -5.72
N GLY A 190 5.97 2.43 -5.27
CA GLY A 190 7.39 2.71 -5.36
C GLY A 190 8.02 1.95 -6.51
N MET A 191 9.16 2.46 -7.01
CA MET A 191 10.00 1.78 -7.98
C MET A 191 11.44 1.68 -7.48
N ASN A 192 12.07 0.58 -7.83
CA ASN A 192 13.51 0.40 -7.71
C ASN A 192 14.07 0.27 -9.13
N THR A 193 14.80 1.29 -9.57
CA THR A 193 15.37 1.34 -10.93
C THR A 193 16.52 0.36 -11.12
N ASP A 194 17.22 0.00 -10.05
CA ASP A 194 18.37 -0.90 -10.10
C ASP A 194 17.93 -2.36 -10.30
N SER A 195 16.85 -2.75 -9.63
CA SER A 195 16.26 -4.09 -9.82
C SER A 195 15.29 -4.17 -11.00
N GLY A 196 14.75 -3.04 -11.46
CA GLY A 196 13.71 -3.01 -12.50
C GLY A 196 12.31 -3.41 -12.01
N TRP A 197 12.07 -3.38 -10.70
CA TRP A 197 10.81 -3.79 -10.07
C TRP A 197 10.07 -2.63 -9.42
N ALA A 198 8.77 -2.82 -9.22
CA ALA A 198 7.90 -1.93 -8.44
C ALA A 198 7.30 -2.66 -7.24
N ARG A 199 6.95 -1.90 -6.22
CA ARG A 199 6.25 -2.35 -5.01
C ARG A 199 5.03 -1.49 -4.81
N ARG A 200 3.88 -2.12 -4.50
CA ARG A 200 2.63 -1.42 -4.28
C ARG A 200 2.20 -1.55 -2.83
N TYR A 201 1.85 -0.42 -2.22
CA TYR A 201 1.44 -0.31 -0.83
C TYR A 201 -0.04 0.04 -0.77
N HIS A 202 -0.78 -0.67 0.06
CA HIS A 202 -2.20 -0.47 0.28
C HIS A 202 -2.47 -0.09 1.73
N TRP A 203 -3.34 0.89 1.92
CA TRP A 203 -3.74 1.41 3.22
C TRP A 203 -5.25 1.52 3.32
N LEU A 204 -5.79 1.28 4.52
CA LEU A 204 -7.22 1.35 4.80
C LEU A 204 -7.47 1.99 6.17
N SER A 205 -8.13 3.15 6.21
CA SER A 205 -8.45 3.84 7.47
C SER A 205 -9.35 3.04 8.40
N LEU A 206 -10.22 2.19 7.85
CA LEU A 206 -11.16 1.36 8.61
C LEU A 206 -10.48 0.26 9.45
N ALA A 207 -9.22 -0.05 9.17
CA ALA A 207 -8.44 -1.07 9.86
C ALA A 207 -7.15 -0.49 10.46
N LEU A 208 -6.94 0.82 10.35
CA LEU A 208 -5.73 1.48 10.82
C LEU A 208 -5.84 1.84 12.30
N GLU A 209 -5.01 1.21 13.13
CA GLU A 209 -4.89 1.54 14.55
C GLU A 209 -3.78 2.57 14.79
N ASP A 210 -2.65 2.41 14.10
CA ASP A 210 -1.47 3.27 14.23
C ASP A 210 -0.77 3.43 12.87
N PHE A 211 -0.45 4.65 12.48
CA PHE A 211 0.27 4.95 11.23
C PHE A 211 1.70 4.40 11.17
N VAL A 212 2.30 4.15 12.33
CA VAL A 212 3.72 3.76 12.43
C VAL A 212 3.94 2.39 13.07
N CYS A 213 2.88 1.58 13.20
CA CYS A 213 2.96 0.22 13.70
C CYS A 213 2.16 -0.75 12.81
N GLU A 214 2.85 -1.45 11.91
CA GLU A 214 2.28 -2.41 10.95
C GLU A 214 1.03 -1.88 10.22
N PRO A 215 1.10 -0.68 9.61
CA PRO A 215 -0.10 0.08 9.23
C PRO A 215 -0.75 -0.36 7.92
N HIS A 216 -0.05 -1.14 7.08
CA HIS A 216 -0.50 -1.49 5.75
C HIS A 216 -1.60 -2.55 5.77
N SER A 217 -2.65 -2.36 4.98
CA SER A 217 -3.61 -3.43 4.68
C SER A 217 -3.00 -4.51 3.79
N GLY A 218 -1.97 -4.16 3.02
CA GLY A 218 -1.16 -5.11 2.25
C GLY A 218 -0.05 -4.43 1.47
N ILE A 219 1.01 -5.18 1.18
CA ILE A 219 2.13 -4.76 0.32
C ILE A 219 2.38 -5.83 -0.73
N ALA A 220 2.24 -5.45 -2.00
CA ALA A 220 2.49 -6.29 -3.15
C ALA A 220 3.91 -6.06 -3.68
N SER A 221 4.70 -7.13 -3.81
CA SER A 221 6.09 -7.10 -4.25
C SER A 221 6.47 -8.38 -5.01
N ASP A 222 7.47 -8.30 -5.86
CA ASP A 222 8.09 -9.42 -6.57
C ASP A 222 8.84 -10.39 -5.64
N GLY A 223 9.39 -9.85 -4.55
CA GLY A 223 10.17 -10.61 -3.60
C GLY A 223 10.31 -9.90 -2.26
N LYS A 224 11.03 -10.54 -1.34
CA LYS A 224 11.42 -9.94 -0.07
C LYS A 224 12.77 -9.27 -0.20
N VAL A 225 12.90 -8.16 0.51
CA VAL A 225 14.15 -7.42 0.69
C VAL A 225 14.51 -7.35 2.17
N GLU A 226 15.66 -6.82 2.50
CA GLU A 226 16.08 -6.52 3.88
C GLU A 226 15.98 -5.00 4.12
N PRO A 227 14.78 -4.49 4.52
CA PRO A 227 14.55 -3.06 4.66
C PRO A 227 15.05 -2.52 5.99
N LEU A 228 15.27 -1.23 6.08
CA LEU A 228 15.17 -0.53 7.37
C LEU A 228 13.69 -0.29 7.66
N ASN A 229 13.10 -1.06 8.58
CA ASN A 229 11.68 -1.03 8.88
C ASN A 229 11.42 -0.44 10.28
N MET A 230 11.15 0.87 10.31
CA MET A 230 10.80 1.58 11.54
C MET A 230 9.32 1.37 11.92
N VAL A 231 8.50 0.80 11.03
CA VAL A 231 7.07 0.60 11.29
C VAL A 231 6.71 -0.83 11.69
N ALA A 232 7.69 -1.69 11.87
CA ALA A 232 7.49 -2.99 12.49
C ALA A 232 7.15 -2.85 13.98
N ARG A 233 6.37 -3.78 14.50
CA ARG A 233 5.98 -3.79 15.93
C ARG A 233 7.21 -3.83 16.84
N GLU A 234 8.18 -4.67 16.51
CA GLU A 234 9.44 -4.81 17.25
C GLU A 234 10.35 -3.58 17.20
N ALA A 235 10.11 -2.61 16.31
CA ALA A 235 10.87 -1.36 16.24
C ALA A 235 10.33 -0.25 17.17
N ALA A 236 9.45 -0.57 18.14
CA ALA A 236 8.85 0.41 19.03
C ALA A 236 9.90 1.21 19.82
N ASP A 237 10.89 0.54 20.43
CA ASP A 237 11.96 1.18 21.19
C ASP A 237 12.84 2.06 20.28
N SER A 238 13.09 1.61 19.05
CA SER A 238 13.83 2.40 18.04
C SER A 238 13.07 3.68 17.68
N ARG A 239 11.76 3.61 17.45
CA ARG A 239 10.92 4.81 17.20
C ARG A 239 10.99 5.80 18.36
N GLN A 240 10.90 5.33 19.60
CA GLN A 240 11.03 6.19 20.77
C GLN A 240 12.40 6.86 20.86
N ALA A 241 13.48 6.08 20.70
CA ALA A 241 14.84 6.58 20.76
C ALA A 241 15.12 7.60 19.65
N VAL A 242 14.68 7.32 18.41
CA VAL A 242 14.81 8.22 17.27
C VAL A 242 14.06 9.53 17.50
N THR A 243 12.85 9.47 18.06
CA THR A 243 12.07 10.67 18.40
C THR A 243 12.77 11.49 19.47
N ARG A 244 13.28 10.89 20.53
CA ARG A 244 14.05 11.58 21.58
C ARG A 244 15.32 12.23 21.02
N LEU A 245 16.10 11.46 20.25
CA LEU A 245 17.32 11.98 19.61
C LEU A 245 17.04 13.17 18.67
N SER A 246 15.91 13.18 18.00
CA SER A 246 15.52 14.29 17.12
C SER A 246 15.23 15.61 17.87
N ALA A 247 14.93 15.53 19.16
CA ALA A 247 14.72 16.67 20.06
C ALA A 247 15.97 17.08 20.85
N GLU A 248 17.10 16.38 20.66
CA GLU A 248 18.39 16.74 21.22
C GLU A 248 19.06 17.87 20.44
N ARG A 249 20.05 18.53 21.08
CA ARG A 249 20.83 19.58 20.41
C ARG A 249 21.48 19.03 19.14
N PRO A 250 21.36 19.71 18.00
CA PRO A 250 21.91 19.25 16.71
C PRO A 250 23.39 18.91 16.76
N GLU A 251 24.19 19.70 17.53
CA GLU A 251 25.63 19.50 17.69
C GLU A 251 25.93 18.18 18.37
N THR A 252 25.10 17.81 19.36
CA THR A 252 25.25 16.54 20.09
C THR A 252 24.96 15.36 19.16
N VAL A 253 23.85 15.40 18.46
CA VAL A 253 23.46 14.34 17.51
C VAL A 253 24.49 14.17 16.39
N CYS A 254 24.97 15.28 15.81
CA CYS A 254 26.01 15.24 14.79
C CYS A 254 27.33 14.66 15.31
N ARG A 255 27.71 14.98 16.56
CA ARG A 255 28.92 14.45 17.20
C ARG A 255 28.79 12.93 17.40
N GLU A 256 27.67 12.46 17.89
CA GLU A 256 27.42 11.02 18.04
C GLU A 256 27.45 10.30 16.68
N LEU A 257 26.87 10.89 15.66
CA LEU A 257 26.91 10.32 14.33
C LEU A 257 28.36 10.18 13.80
N GLU A 258 29.23 11.19 14.02
CA GLU A 258 30.64 11.12 13.63
C GLU A 258 31.41 10.07 14.43
N ARG A 259 31.04 9.81 15.68
CA ARG A 259 31.60 8.71 16.48
C ARG A 259 31.19 7.35 15.91
N VAL A 260 29.88 7.18 15.66
CA VAL A 260 29.32 5.93 15.11
C VAL A 260 29.90 5.59 13.74
N LYS A 261 30.12 6.58 12.87
CA LYS A 261 30.76 6.39 11.56
C LYS A 261 32.19 5.84 11.61
N ARG A 262 32.87 5.98 12.74
CA ARG A 262 34.24 5.42 12.96
C ARG A 262 34.23 3.95 13.36
N LEU A 263 33.07 3.41 13.71
CA LEU A 263 32.91 2.02 14.09
C LEU A 263 32.79 1.14 12.84
N ALA A 264 33.15 -0.13 12.98
CA ALA A 264 32.84 -1.15 11.99
C ALA A 264 31.35 -1.48 12.11
N LEU A 265 30.54 -0.93 11.20
CA LEU A 265 29.10 -1.13 11.20
C LEU A 265 28.71 -2.46 10.53
N PRO A 266 27.64 -3.11 10.98
CA PRO A 266 27.08 -4.27 10.29
C PRO A 266 26.74 -3.93 8.82
N PRO A 267 26.91 -4.86 7.86
CA PRO A 267 26.58 -4.64 6.46
C PRO A 267 25.12 -4.20 6.21
N ARG A 268 24.20 -4.60 7.10
CA ARG A 268 22.78 -4.23 7.09
C ARG A 268 22.51 -2.73 7.31
N HIS A 269 23.49 -1.98 7.78
CA HIS A 269 23.44 -0.52 7.84
C HIS A 269 24.35 0.10 6.77
N PRO A 270 23.98 0.11 5.51
CA PRO A 270 24.77 0.78 4.47
C PRO A 270 24.58 2.29 4.58
N VAL A 271 25.11 2.88 5.66
CA VAL A 271 25.26 4.32 5.77
C VAL A 271 26.54 4.68 5.03
N LEU A 272 26.44 4.91 3.74
CA LEU A 272 27.53 5.47 2.98
C LEU A 272 27.83 6.87 3.56
N ARG A 273 29.11 7.16 3.82
CA ARG A 273 29.56 8.49 4.29
C ARG A 273 29.03 9.63 3.39
N ALA A 274 28.83 9.36 2.11
CA ALA A 274 28.25 10.26 1.12
C ALA A 274 26.75 10.55 1.31
N ASP A 275 26.02 9.66 1.99
CA ASP A 275 24.56 9.80 2.11
C ASP A 275 24.13 10.82 3.16
N ILE A 276 25.02 11.19 4.07
CA ILE A 276 24.71 12.13 5.14
C ILE A 276 25.49 13.42 4.89
N SER A 277 24.87 14.33 4.15
CA SER A 277 25.36 15.71 4.05
C SER A 277 25.20 16.38 5.42
N GLY A 278 26.35 16.64 6.09
CA GLY A 278 26.39 17.25 7.42
C GLY A 278 25.56 18.54 7.51
N PRO A 279 25.68 19.50 6.59
CA PRO A 279 24.90 20.75 6.62
C PRO A 279 23.40 20.54 6.49
N TYR A 280 22.96 19.61 5.63
CA TYR A 280 21.55 19.33 5.45
C TYR A 280 20.94 18.63 6.68
N LEU A 281 21.65 17.65 7.22
CA LEU A 281 21.23 16.95 8.44
C LEU A 281 21.14 17.93 9.61
N TYR A 282 22.17 18.78 9.82
CA TYR A 282 22.18 19.79 10.87
C TYR A 282 20.96 20.72 10.78
N LYS A 283 20.65 21.25 9.59
CA LYS A 283 19.49 22.10 9.37
C LYS A 283 18.16 21.38 9.68
N THR A 284 18.09 20.10 9.38
CA THR A 284 16.88 19.29 9.68
C THR A 284 16.76 19.04 11.19
N LEU A 285 17.87 18.69 11.85
CA LEU A 285 17.94 18.50 13.30
C LEU A 285 17.62 19.79 14.07
N LEU A 286 18.03 20.94 13.56
CA LEU A 286 17.67 22.23 14.18
C LEU A 286 16.15 22.42 14.18
N ARG A 287 15.47 22.09 13.07
CA ARG A 287 14.01 22.16 13.01
C ARG A 287 13.31 21.16 13.93
N THR A 288 13.83 19.93 14.03
CA THR A 288 13.25 18.94 14.93
C THR A 288 13.47 19.32 16.39
N TYR A 289 14.63 19.90 16.71
CA TYR A 289 14.91 20.47 18.04
C TYR A 289 13.96 21.60 18.41
N GLU A 290 13.68 22.53 17.48
CA GLU A 290 12.74 23.64 17.70
C GLU A 290 11.28 23.18 17.82
N LEU A 291 10.86 22.20 17.02
CA LEU A 291 9.47 21.72 16.97
C LEU A 291 9.15 20.66 18.03
N VAL A 292 10.16 20.00 18.60
CA VAL A 292 10.04 18.97 19.63
C VAL A 292 8.93 17.95 19.32
N PRO A 293 9.08 17.11 18.28
CA PRO A 293 8.06 16.13 17.92
C PRO A 293 7.81 15.17 19.06
N GLN A 294 6.54 14.94 19.38
CA GLN A 294 6.13 14.14 20.54
C GLN A 294 6.17 12.62 20.28
N ASP A 295 6.05 12.24 19.01
CA ASP A 295 6.03 10.86 18.56
C ASP A 295 6.71 10.72 17.17
N PHE A 296 6.91 9.48 16.75
CA PHE A 296 7.55 9.19 15.47
C PHE A 296 6.70 9.66 14.27
N SER A 297 5.36 9.67 14.37
CA SER A 297 4.47 10.17 13.33
C SER A 297 4.65 11.67 13.12
N SER A 298 4.70 12.45 14.19
CA SER A 298 4.94 13.89 14.14
C SER A 298 6.36 14.22 13.67
N LEU A 299 7.37 13.41 14.04
CA LEU A 299 8.73 13.52 13.53
C LEU A 299 8.78 13.34 12.00
N LEU A 300 8.12 12.33 11.46
CA LEU A 300 8.07 12.09 10.01
C LEU A 300 7.49 13.28 9.23
N LEU A 301 6.57 14.03 9.83
CA LEU A 301 5.94 15.20 9.22
C LEU A 301 6.76 16.48 9.30
N VAL A 302 7.84 16.53 10.10
CA VAL A 302 8.71 17.71 10.16
C VAL A 302 9.36 17.96 8.78
N PRO A 303 9.28 19.20 8.24
CA PRO A 303 9.91 19.53 6.96
C PRO A 303 11.42 19.27 6.96
N GLY A 304 11.89 18.49 5.98
CA GLY A 304 13.28 18.06 5.85
C GLY A 304 13.57 16.68 6.44
N VAL A 305 12.72 16.15 7.33
CA VAL A 305 12.85 14.75 7.76
C VAL A 305 12.50 13.82 6.59
N GLY A 306 13.45 12.97 6.27
CA GLY A 306 13.36 11.99 5.18
C GLY A 306 14.16 10.72 5.50
N PRO A 307 14.30 9.80 4.55
CA PRO A 307 14.94 8.50 4.79
C PRO A 307 16.36 8.62 5.36
N LYS A 308 17.15 9.56 4.87
CA LYS A 308 18.52 9.78 5.37
C LYS A 308 18.56 10.23 6.83
N THR A 309 17.65 11.11 7.23
CA THR A 309 17.54 11.58 8.62
C THR A 309 17.11 10.45 9.55
N VAL A 310 16.07 9.71 9.16
CA VAL A 310 15.56 8.57 9.95
C VAL A 310 16.63 7.49 10.09
N ARG A 311 17.35 7.16 9.01
CA ARG A 311 18.44 6.17 9.04
C ARG A 311 19.59 6.59 9.95
N ALA A 312 19.99 7.86 9.90
CA ALA A 312 21.05 8.37 10.76
C ALA A 312 20.68 8.30 12.24
N LEU A 313 19.45 8.70 12.59
CA LEU A 313 18.95 8.63 13.96
C LEU A 313 18.77 7.19 14.44
N ALA A 314 18.26 6.29 13.58
CA ALA A 314 18.10 4.87 13.90
C ALA A 314 19.45 4.19 14.15
N LEU A 315 20.48 4.54 13.37
CA LEU A 315 21.83 4.04 13.59
C LEU A 315 22.41 4.51 14.93
N ILE A 316 22.25 5.78 15.28
CA ILE A 316 22.65 6.28 16.60
C ILE A 316 21.88 5.55 17.69
N ALA A 317 20.54 5.42 17.56
CA ALA A 317 19.68 4.74 18.52
C ALA A 317 20.12 3.29 18.76
N GLU A 318 20.44 2.54 17.73
CA GLU A 318 20.91 1.15 17.85
C GLU A 318 22.26 1.09 18.56
N VAL A 319 23.25 1.90 18.13
CA VAL A 319 24.60 1.81 18.65
C VAL A 319 24.75 2.38 20.07
N THR A 320 24.06 3.48 20.38
CA THR A 320 24.22 4.18 21.67
C THR A 320 23.18 3.80 22.72
N HIS A 321 22.01 3.33 22.30
CA HIS A 321 20.92 3.00 23.19
C HIS A 321 20.46 1.54 23.10
N GLY A 322 21.04 0.73 22.22
CA GLY A 322 20.63 -0.67 21.98
C GLY A 322 19.23 -0.80 21.36
N ALA A 323 18.65 0.32 20.88
CA ALA A 323 17.31 0.37 20.32
C ALA A 323 17.34 0.09 18.79
N ALA A 324 17.44 -1.19 18.43
CA ALA A 324 17.56 -1.62 17.05
C ALA A 324 16.25 -1.43 16.27
N PRO A 325 16.31 -1.01 14.98
CA PRO A 325 15.18 -1.07 14.08
C PRO A 325 14.89 -2.52 13.67
N SER A 326 13.77 -2.75 12.97
CA SER A 326 13.52 -4.03 12.32
C SER A 326 14.15 -4.06 10.92
N PHE A 327 14.54 -5.25 10.49
CA PHE A 327 14.98 -5.54 9.11
C PHE A 327 14.04 -6.54 8.41
N ARG A 328 12.90 -6.81 9.04
CA ARG A 328 11.87 -7.70 8.50
C ARG A 328 11.07 -6.98 7.43
N ASP A 329 11.00 -7.61 6.26
CA ASP A 329 10.16 -7.10 5.17
C ASP A 329 8.67 -7.29 5.51
N PRO A 330 7.87 -6.22 5.55
CA PRO A 330 6.44 -6.30 5.79
C PRO A 330 5.64 -6.78 4.57
N ALA A 331 6.28 -7.06 3.42
CA ALA A 331 5.58 -7.54 2.23
C ALA A 331 4.80 -8.81 2.52
N THR A 332 3.47 -8.73 2.33
CA THR A 332 2.51 -9.74 2.78
C THR A 332 1.76 -10.42 1.65
N TYR A 333 1.96 -10.02 0.40
CA TYR A 333 1.23 -10.54 -0.75
C TYR A 333 2.11 -11.09 -1.85
N SER A 334 1.75 -12.29 -2.31
CA SER A 334 1.99 -12.80 -3.64
C SER A 334 0.67 -12.84 -4.38
N PHE A 335 0.73 -12.59 -5.70
CA PHE A 335 -0.45 -12.71 -6.56
C PHE A 335 -0.69 -14.15 -7.05
N ALA A 336 -0.04 -15.16 -6.50
CA ALA A 336 -0.49 -16.52 -6.68
C ALA A 336 -1.74 -16.74 -5.83
N LEU A 337 -2.89 -16.85 -6.45
CA LEU A 337 -4.16 -17.23 -5.80
C LEU A 337 -4.14 -18.70 -5.29
N GLY A 338 -3.00 -19.27 -5.12
CA GLY A 338 -2.68 -20.62 -4.70
C GLY A 338 -1.50 -21.11 -5.53
N GLY A 339 -0.43 -21.57 -4.90
CA GLY A 339 0.69 -22.22 -5.57
C GLY A 339 0.29 -23.60 -6.04
N LYS A 340 0.92 -24.08 -7.13
CA LYS A 340 0.82 -25.44 -7.65
C LYS A 340 1.01 -26.51 -6.55
N ASP A 341 1.75 -26.18 -5.50
CA ASP A 341 2.16 -27.09 -4.43
C ASP A 341 1.43 -26.82 -3.09
N GLY A 342 0.33 -26.01 -3.10
CA GLY A 342 -0.42 -25.69 -1.88
C GLY A 342 0.35 -24.86 -0.85
N TYR A 343 1.52 -24.37 -1.17
CA TYR A 343 2.34 -23.47 -0.39
C TYR A 343 2.47 -22.13 -1.12
N PRO A 344 2.14 -20.98 -0.52
CA PRO A 344 1.92 -20.74 0.90
C PRO A 344 0.47 -20.52 1.35
N TYR A 345 -0.58 -20.49 0.48
CA TYR A 345 -1.96 -20.22 0.95
C TYR A 345 -3.04 -21.05 0.26
N PRO A 346 -4.01 -21.58 1.03
CA PRO A 346 -5.26 -22.09 0.47
C PRO A 346 -6.09 -20.92 -0.07
N VAL A 347 -6.62 -21.07 -1.27
CA VAL A 347 -7.55 -20.13 -1.89
C VAL A 347 -8.81 -20.03 -1.04
N ASN A 348 -9.19 -18.81 -0.61
CA ASN A 348 -10.51 -18.58 -0.06
C ASN A 348 -11.54 -18.56 -1.21
N ARG A 349 -12.19 -19.69 -1.45
CA ARG A 349 -13.16 -19.84 -2.54
C ARG A 349 -14.34 -18.88 -2.41
N GLN A 350 -14.79 -18.59 -1.20
CA GLN A 350 -15.94 -17.68 -0.99
C GLN A 350 -15.62 -16.23 -1.34
N ASP A 351 -14.43 -15.74 -1.00
CA ASP A 351 -14.02 -14.39 -1.38
C ASP A 351 -13.78 -14.30 -2.89
N TYR A 352 -13.29 -15.37 -3.48
CA TYR A 352 -13.09 -15.52 -4.92
C TYR A 352 -14.44 -15.43 -5.66
N ASP A 353 -15.41 -16.25 -5.25
CA ASP A 353 -16.74 -16.30 -5.87
C ASP A 353 -17.48 -14.96 -5.69
N ARG A 354 -17.34 -14.31 -4.54
CA ARG A 354 -17.93 -12.99 -4.29
C ARG A 354 -17.30 -11.92 -5.18
N ALA A 355 -15.97 -11.87 -5.31
CA ALA A 355 -15.28 -10.93 -6.18
C ALA A 355 -15.70 -11.14 -7.66
N THR A 356 -15.78 -12.41 -8.09
CA THR A 356 -16.26 -12.77 -9.44
C THR A 356 -17.68 -12.27 -9.67
N GLY A 357 -18.61 -12.54 -8.77
CA GLY A 357 -20.01 -12.15 -8.93
C GLY A 357 -20.19 -10.64 -9.07
N ILE A 358 -19.45 -9.84 -8.29
CA ILE A 358 -19.51 -8.37 -8.36
C ILE A 358 -18.92 -7.87 -9.69
N LEU A 359 -17.78 -8.44 -10.12
CA LEU A 359 -17.17 -8.06 -11.38
C LEU A 359 -18.06 -8.44 -12.58
N GLU A 360 -18.70 -9.61 -12.56
CA GLU A 360 -19.67 -10.02 -13.56
C GLU A 360 -20.85 -9.06 -13.63
N GLN A 361 -21.42 -8.70 -12.48
CA GLN A 361 -22.53 -7.75 -12.42
C GLN A 361 -22.11 -6.39 -12.99
N GLY A 362 -20.92 -5.87 -12.62
CA GLY A 362 -20.37 -4.64 -13.17
C GLY A 362 -20.21 -4.66 -14.69
N ILE A 363 -19.75 -5.79 -15.24
CA ILE A 363 -19.65 -5.97 -16.67
C ILE A 363 -21.03 -5.95 -17.34
N ARG A 364 -22.01 -6.65 -16.78
CA ARG A 364 -23.38 -6.73 -17.34
C ARG A 364 -24.06 -5.36 -17.39
N GLU A 365 -23.93 -4.57 -16.31
CA GLU A 365 -24.59 -3.26 -16.19
C GLU A 365 -23.79 -2.11 -16.82
N SER A 366 -22.55 -2.34 -17.25
CA SER A 366 -21.73 -1.31 -17.90
C SER A 366 -22.37 -0.82 -19.21
N LYS A 367 -22.12 0.45 -19.54
CA LYS A 367 -22.53 1.06 -20.83
C LYS A 367 -21.60 0.68 -21.99
N LEU A 368 -20.93 -0.46 -21.90
CA LEU A 368 -20.09 -0.99 -22.97
C LEU A 368 -20.95 -1.67 -24.04
N GLY A 369 -20.44 -1.72 -25.27
CA GLY A 369 -21.04 -2.52 -26.34
C GLY A 369 -20.99 -4.03 -26.03
N ASN A 370 -21.88 -4.82 -26.66
CA ASN A 370 -21.97 -6.26 -26.41
C ASN A 370 -20.64 -7.01 -26.63
N LYS A 371 -19.86 -6.61 -27.66
CA LYS A 371 -18.55 -7.20 -27.94
C LYS A 371 -17.58 -6.92 -26.78
N GLU A 372 -17.55 -5.69 -26.29
CA GLU A 372 -16.65 -5.26 -25.21
C GLU A 372 -17.00 -5.92 -23.87
N LYS A 373 -18.31 -6.11 -23.62
CA LYS A 373 -18.78 -6.89 -22.46
C LYS A 373 -18.31 -8.33 -22.57
N LEU A 374 -18.47 -8.96 -23.73
CA LEU A 374 -18.04 -10.34 -23.96
C LEU A 374 -16.53 -10.49 -23.78
N ASP A 375 -15.73 -9.53 -24.29
CA ASP A 375 -14.28 -9.54 -24.10
C ASP A 375 -13.88 -9.31 -22.62
N ALA A 376 -14.62 -8.51 -21.85
CA ALA A 376 -14.43 -8.35 -20.43
C ALA A 376 -14.74 -9.64 -19.66
N PHE A 377 -15.84 -10.34 -20.00
CA PHE A 377 -16.16 -11.67 -19.45
C PHE A 377 -15.09 -12.70 -19.80
N ARG A 378 -14.59 -12.74 -21.03
CA ARG A 378 -13.50 -13.65 -21.41
C ARG A 378 -12.20 -13.38 -20.68
N ARG A 379 -11.89 -12.12 -20.33
CA ARG A 379 -10.73 -11.78 -19.50
C ARG A 379 -10.93 -12.24 -18.05
N LEU A 380 -12.13 -12.04 -17.52
CA LEU A 380 -12.51 -12.49 -16.20
C LEU A 380 -12.43 -14.03 -16.13
N GLU A 381 -12.99 -14.73 -17.08
CA GLU A 381 -12.98 -16.20 -17.19
C GLU A 381 -11.56 -16.75 -17.32
N ARG A 382 -10.69 -16.14 -18.15
CA ARG A 382 -9.27 -16.53 -18.25
C ARG A 382 -8.52 -16.33 -16.92
N PHE A 383 -8.90 -15.34 -16.16
CA PHE A 383 -8.34 -15.10 -14.83
C PHE A 383 -8.71 -16.21 -13.85
N TYR A 384 -9.96 -16.67 -13.91
CA TYR A 384 -10.47 -17.73 -13.05
C TYR A 384 -10.27 -19.15 -13.63
N GLY A 385 -10.30 -19.30 -14.95
CA GLY A 385 -10.22 -20.58 -15.66
C GLY A 385 -8.83 -21.17 -15.84
N ARG A 386 -7.74 -20.48 -15.50
CA ARG A 386 -6.37 -21.01 -15.55
C ARG A 386 -6.09 -22.17 -14.59
N LYS A 387 -7.12 -22.69 -13.91
CA LYS A 387 -6.97 -23.77 -12.92
C LYS A 387 -6.95 -25.20 -13.49
N ASP A 388 -7.34 -25.44 -14.75
CA ASP A 388 -7.66 -26.80 -15.21
C ASP A 388 -6.87 -27.30 -16.42
N GLU A 389 -5.87 -26.57 -16.94
CA GLU A 389 -4.97 -27.17 -17.93
C GLU A 389 -3.70 -27.71 -17.22
N PRO A 390 -3.57 -29.07 -17.11
CA PRO A 390 -2.30 -29.65 -16.73
C PRO A 390 -1.30 -29.29 -17.83
N GLN A 391 -0.23 -28.57 -17.48
CA GLN A 391 0.93 -28.47 -18.36
C GLN A 391 1.42 -29.91 -18.61
N MET A 392 1.19 -30.42 -19.82
CA MET A 392 1.86 -31.63 -20.28
C MET A 392 3.34 -31.31 -20.31
N ASN A 393 4.07 -31.98 -19.43
CA ASN A 393 5.53 -32.07 -19.50
C ASN A 393 5.88 -32.66 -20.85
N THR A 394 6.41 -31.85 -21.76
CA THR A 394 7.20 -32.30 -22.87
C THR A 394 8.68 -32.31 -22.47
N ASP A 395 9.02 -33.16 -21.52
CA ASP A 395 10.39 -33.61 -21.33
C ASP A 395 10.44 -35.03 -21.84
N GLY A 396 10.77 -35.16 -23.10
CA GLY A 396 11.07 -36.40 -23.78
C GLY A 396 12.16 -36.16 -24.81
N HIS A 397 13.34 -36.54 -24.44
CA HIS A 397 14.65 -36.73 -25.11
C HIS A 397 15.67 -35.64 -24.90
#